data_30c58d64504772efdfaf04124002e9ae
#
_entry.id   30c58d64504772efdfaf04124002e9ae
#
_cell.length_a   1.000
_cell.length_b   1.000
_cell.length_c   1.000
_cell.angle_alpha   90.00
_cell.angle_beta   90.00
_cell.angle_gamma   90.00
#
_symmetry.space_group_name_H-M   'P 1'
#
loop_
_entity.id
_entity.type
_entity.pdbx_description
1 polymer ?
#
loop_
_entity_poly.entity_id
_entity_poly.type
_entity_poly.pdbx_seq_one_letter_code
_entity_poly.pdbx_strand_id
1 'polypeptide(L)'
;EMGRAQVVQAQAAGVEPDVRMNPILLKPSSDVGSQVIVNGEVRGQMKASEYFRTKRQLVPDILKAYDSLAEEADVIVIEGAGSPAEINLKADDIVNMGLAKLVDAPVLLAGDIDRGGVFAQLYGTAALLSDRERARIRAFIINKFRGDKEILKPGLSMLYERCPIPVAGVVPYMDVDLDDEDSLADRLWAKDTAMDRNGRKAFARIAVVRLPRISNFTDFNALEHLPGVALYYADRPEELSAADLVILPGCLLYTSDAADD
;
A
#
# COMPACT_ATOMS: atom_id res chain seq x y z
N GLU A 1 -8.87 -3.79 -14.06
CA GLU A 1 -8.83 -3.88 -12.60
C GLU A 1 -7.58 -3.16 -12.05
N MET A 2 -7.69 -2.49 -10.89
CA MET A 2 -6.61 -1.70 -10.27
C MET A 2 -6.49 -2.04 -8.79
N GLY A 3 -5.32 -1.80 -8.22
CA GLY A 3 -5.12 -1.85 -6.77
C GLY A 3 -5.86 -0.71 -6.06
N ARG A 4 -6.37 -0.99 -4.85
CA ARG A 4 -7.13 0.00 -4.06
C ARG A 4 -6.29 1.23 -3.73
N ALA A 5 -5.02 1.04 -3.37
CA ALA A 5 -4.11 2.14 -3.05
C ALA A 5 -4.01 3.16 -4.21
N GLN A 6 -3.86 2.70 -5.45
CA GLN A 6 -3.76 3.58 -6.62
C GLN A 6 -5.08 4.31 -6.90
N VAL A 7 -6.22 3.68 -6.63
CA VAL A 7 -7.53 4.35 -6.72
C VAL A 7 -7.62 5.49 -5.70
N VAL A 8 -7.23 5.25 -4.45
CA VAL A 8 -7.20 6.28 -3.39
C VAL A 8 -6.23 7.41 -3.75
N GLN A 9 -5.06 7.09 -4.30
CA GLN A 9 -4.07 8.07 -4.76
C GLN A 9 -4.62 8.94 -5.89
N ALA A 10 -5.31 8.36 -6.86
CA ALA A 10 -5.98 9.10 -7.94
C ALA A 10 -7.05 10.05 -7.39
N GLN A 11 -7.89 9.57 -6.48
CA GLN A 11 -8.91 10.38 -5.81
C GLN A 11 -8.28 11.55 -5.03
N ALA A 12 -7.19 11.30 -4.29
CA ALA A 12 -6.44 12.33 -3.57
C ALA A 12 -5.83 13.38 -4.51
N ALA A 13 -5.43 12.97 -5.71
CA ALA A 13 -4.92 13.85 -6.76
C ALA A 13 -6.03 14.58 -7.52
N GLY A 14 -7.31 14.25 -7.31
CA GLY A 14 -8.44 14.86 -8.02
C GLY A 14 -8.55 14.43 -9.48
N VAL A 15 -8.07 13.23 -9.80
CA VAL A 15 -8.13 12.64 -11.14
C VAL A 15 -8.87 11.32 -11.14
N GLU A 16 -9.45 10.94 -12.27
CA GLU A 16 -10.08 9.64 -12.41
C GLU A 16 -9.04 8.52 -12.35
N PRO A 17 -9.32 7.41 -11.64
CA PRO A 17 -8.44 6.26 -11.62
C PRO A 17 -8.24 5.65 -13.01
N ASP A 18 -6.99 5.45 -13.39
CA ASP A 18 -6.62 4.88 -14.69
C ASP A 18 -5.68 3.68 -14.49
N VAL A 19 -5.89 2.62 -15.25
CA VAL A 19 -5.09 1.38 -15.16
C VAL A 19 -3.60 1.61 -15.41
N ARG A 20 -3.24 2.67 -16.14
CA ARG A 20 -1.85 3.09 -16.36
C ARG A 20 -1.12 3.48 -15.08
N MET A 21 -1.87 3.89 -14.02
CA MET A 21 -1.32 4.21 -12.70
C MET A 21 -0.93 2.95 -11.91
N ASN A 22 -1.43 1.78 -12.33
CA ASN A 22 -1.11 0.49 -11.74
C ASN A 22 -0.92 -0.57 -12.83
N PRO A 23 0.12 -0.44 -13.67
CA PRO A 23 0.27 -1.26 -14.86
C PRO A 23 0.42 -2.75 -14.55
N ILE A 24 0.97 -3.11 -13.38
CA ILE A 24 1.10 -4.49 -12.93
C ILE A 24 0.47 -4.62 -11.55
N LEU A 25 -0.54 -5.48 -11.44
CA LEU A 25 -1.17 -5.83 -10.16
C LEU A 25 -1.06 -7.33 -9.93
N LEU A 26 -0.64 -7.71 -8.74
CA LEU A 26 -0.62 -9.10 -8.28
C LEU A 26 -1.72 -9.30 -7.23
N LYS A 27 -2.68 -10.16 -7.53
CA LYS A 27 -3.70 -10.58 -6.56
C LYS A 27 -3.39 -11.97 -6.03
N PRO A 28 -3.12 -12.12 -4.73
CA PRO A 28 -2.95 -13.45 -4.15
C PRO A 28 -4.20 -14.29 -4.36
N SER A 29 -4.05 -15.44 -5.05
CA SER A 29 -5.13 -16.39 -5.29
C SER A 29 -4.98 -17.68 -4.46
N SER A 30 -3.78 -17.93 -3.96
CA SER A 30 -3.43 -19.07 -3.09
C SER A 30 -2.19 -18.70 -2.27
N ASP A 31 -1.78 -19.61 -1.37
CA ASP A 31 -0.58 -19.41 -0.54
C ASP A 31 0.72 -19.34 -1.36
N VAL A 32 0.70 -19.82 -2.60
CA VAL A 32 1.90 -19.89 -3.46
C VAL A 32 1.72 -19.28 -4.85
N GLY A 33 0.56 -18.72 -5.15
CA GLY A 33 0.23 -18.18 -6.47
C GLY A 33 -0.56 -16.88 -6.44
N SER A 34 -0.37 -16.10 -7.49
CA SER A 34 -1.10 -14.83 -7.69
C SER A 34 -1.66 -14.76 -9.11
N GLN A 35 -2.79 -14.11 -9.22
CA GLN A 35 -3.30 -13.65 -10.51
C GLN A 35 -2.49 -12.43 -10.93
N VAL A 36 -1.93 -12.47 -12.12
CA VAL A 36 -1.16 -11.38 -12.71
C VAL A 36 -2.09 -10.57 -13.61
N ILE A 37 -2.24 -9.30 -13.31
CA ILE A 37 -3.05 -8.35 -14.05
C ILE A 37 -2.11 -7.32 -14.66
N VAL A 38 -2.25 -7.08 -15.96
CA VAL A 38 -1.41 -6.16 -16.71
C VAL A 38 -2.32 -5.12 -17.39
N ASN A 39 -2.10 -3.85 -17.08
CA ASN A 39 -2.92 -2.74 -17.58
C ASN A 39 -4.44 -2.98 -17.41
N GLY A 40 -4.83 -3.53 -16.26
CA GLY A 40 -6.21 -3.79 -15.90
C GLY A 40 -6.77 -5.14 -16.38
N GLU A 41 -6.05 -5.88 -17.24
CA GLU A 41 -6.49 -7.14 -17.80
C GLU A 41 -5.78 -8.34 -17.18
N VAL A 42 -6.51 -9.41 -16.91
CA VAL A 42 -5.96 -10.66 -16.36
C VAL A 42 -5.10 -11.35 -17.41
N ARG A 43 -3.81 -11.54 -17.13
CA ARG A 43 -2.89 -12.30 -17.98
C ARG A 43 -2.85 -13.78 -17.64
N GLY A 44 -3.16 -14.14 -16.40
CA GLY A 44 -3.19 -15.53 -15.94
C GLY A 44 -2.81 -15.66 -14.47
N GLN A 45 -2.75 -16.91 -14.03
CA GLN A 45 -2.26 -17.25 -12.68
C GLN A 45 -0.82 -17.73 -12.77
N MET A 46 0.03 -17.23 -11.88
CA MET A 46 1.45 -17.60 -11.82
C MET A 46 1.85 -17.90 -10.38
N LYS A 47 2.73 -18.88 -10.21
CA LYS A 47 3.43 -19.07 -8.95
C LYS A 47 4.46 -17.95 -8.75
N ALA A 48 4.74 -17.59 -7.50
CA ALA A 48 5.73 -16.56 -7.19
C ALA A 48 7.07 -16.80 -7.91
N SER A 49 7.58 -18.05 -7.90
CA SER A 49 8.83 -18.42 -8.57
C SER A 49 8.81 -18.25 -10.10
N GLU A 50 7.65 -18.40 -10.73
CA GLU A 50 7.46 -18.21 -12.17
C GLU A 50 7.39 -16.71 -12.47
N TYR A 51 6.61 -15.96 -11.71
CA TYR A 51 6.54 -14.51 -11.83
C TYR A 51 7.93 -13.87 -11.71
N PHE A 52 8.73 -14.25 -10.72
CA PHE A 52 10.08 -13.70 -10.56
C PHE A 52 10.98 -13.95 -11.76
N ARG A 53 10.81 -15.05 -12.49
CA ARG A 53 11.58 -15.37 -13.70
C ARG A 53 11.11 -14.61 -14.94
N THR A 54 9.84 -14.26 -14.99
CA THR A 54 9.19 -13.70 -16.19
C THR A 54 8.88 -12.21 -16.08
N LYS A 55 8.89 -11.63 -14.88
CA LYS A 55 8.47 -10.24 -14.64
C LYS A 55 9.21 -9.19 -15.48
N ARG A 56 10.46 -9.44 -15.89
CA ARG A 56 11.16 -8.55 -16.83
C ARG A 56 10.47 -8.40 -18.18
N GLN A 57 9.68 -9.39 -18.59
CA GLN A 57 8.91 -9.34 -19.83
C GLN A 57 7.77 -8.32 -19.77
N LEU A 58 7.42 -7.87 -18.56
CA LEU A 58 6.40 -6.85 -18.30
C LEU A 58 6.93 -5.41 -18.42
N VAL A 59 8.26 -5.23 -18.54
CA VAL A 59 8.89 -3.91 -18.65
C VAL A 59 8.33 -3.08 -19.80
N PRO A 60 8.10 -3.63 -21.00
CA PRO A 60 7.48 -2.85 -22.08
C PRO A 60 6.08 -2.33 -21.76
N ASP A 61 5.27 -3.14 -21.06
CA ASP A 61 3.92 -2.73 -20.63
C ASP A 61 3.98 -1.60 -19.59
N ILE A 62 4.94 -1.67 -18.65
CA ILE A 62 5.20 -0.64 -17.66
C ILE A 62 5.63 0.66 -18.30
N LEU A 63 6.62 0.61 -19.21
CA LEU A 63 7.13 1.81 -19.90
C LEU A 63 6.06 2.44 -20.78
N LYS A 64 5.26 1.66 -21.49
CA LYS A 64 4.14 2.18 -22.27
C LYS A 64 3.14 2.94 -21.42
N ALA A 65 2.80 2.42 -20.22
CA ALA A 65 1.91 3.11 -19.28
C ALA A 65 2.55 4.41 -18.78
N TYR A 66 3.83 4.35 -18.38
CA TYR A 66 4.59 5.51 -17.91
C TYR A 66 4.69 6.61 -18.97
N ASP A 67 5.10 6.27 -20.19
CA ASP A 67 5.28 7.23 -21.30
C ASP A 67 3.96 7.91 -21.64
N SER A 68 2.85 7.15 -21.66
CA SER A 68 1.52 7.70 -21.90
C SER A 68 1.06 8.66 -20.81
N LEU A 69 1.35 8.37 -19.51
CA LEU A 69 1.06 9.31 -18.43
C LEU A 69 1.96 10.54 -18.46
N ALA A 70 3.20 10.39 -18.94
CA ALA A 70 4.15 11.50 -19.08
C ALA A 70 3.76 12.51 -20.16
N GLU A 71 2.93 12.13 -21.12
CA GLU A 71 2.35 13.04 -22.11
C GLU A 71 1.25 13.92 -21.52
N GLU A 72 0.64 13.50 -20.41
CA GLU A 72 -0.52 14.16 -19.81
C GLU A 72 -0.19 14.93 -18.51
N ALA A 73 0.95 14.64 -17.88
CA ALA A 73 1.30 15.17 -16.56
C ALA A 73 2.68 15.83 -16.54
N ASP A 74 2.78 17.01 -15.94
CA ASP A 74 4.07 17.70 -15.73
C ASP A 74 4.97 16.98 -14.72
N VAL A 75 4.38 16.26 -13.75
CA VAL A 75 5.08 15.52 -12.71
C VAL A 75 4.40 14.18 -12.49
N ILE A 76 5.19 13.10 -12.50
CA ILE A 76 4.73 11.76 -12.13
C ILE A 76 5.38 11.39 -10.80
N VAL A 77 4.55 11.08 -9.79
CA VAL A 77 5.00 10.54 -8.51
C VAL A 77 4.86 9.02 -8.54
N ILE A 78 5.99 8.33 -8.35
CA ILE A 78 6.04 6.87 -8.40
C ILE A 78 6.26 6.35 -6.98
N GLU A 79 5.37 5.50 -6.51
CA GLU A 79 5.54 4.77 -5.26
C GLU A 79 6.13 3.39 -5.52
N GLY A 80 7.18 3.04 -4.77
CA GLY A 80 7.74 1.69 -4.78
C GLY A 80 6.90 0.71 -3.97
N ALA A 81 7.22 -0.57 -4.07
CA ALA A 81 6.62 -1.62 -3.26
C ALA A 81 7.68 -2.42 -2.52
N GLY A 82 7.40 -2.77 -1.25
CA GLY A 82 8.37 -3.41 -0.38
C GLY A 82 9.57 -2.50 -0.09
N SER A 83 10.76 -3.06 -0.07
CA SER A 83 11.98 -2.31 0.23
C SER A 83 13.02 -2.41 -0.89
N PRO A 84 13.69 -1.31 -1.26
CA PRO A 84 14.81 -1.36 -2.19
C PRO A 84 16.05 -2.08 -1.61
N ALA A 85 16.04 -2.38 -0.32
CA ALA A 85 17.09 -3.12 0.38
C ALA A 85 16.95 -4.65 0.27
N GLU A 86 15.94 -5.17 -0.39
CA GLU A 86 15.73 -6.59 -0.68
C GLU A 86 16.77 -7.09 -1.71
N ILE A 87 18.03 -7.20 -1.27
CA ILE A 87 19.18 -7.50 -2.14
C ILE A 87 19.09 -8.87 -2.82
N ASN A 88 18.37 -9.81 -2.21
CA ASN A 88 18.08 -11.14 -2.76
C ASN A 88 17.12 -11.11 -3.96
N LEU A 89 16.29 -10.06 -4.09
CA LEU A 89 15.31 -9.89 -5.18
C LEU A 89 15.74 -8.84 -6.21
N LYS A 90 16.90 -8.22 -6.00
CA LYS A 90 17.37 -7.05 -6.73
C LYS A 90 17.65 -7.29 -8.22
N ALA A 91 18.10 -8.50 -8.58
CA ALA A 91 18.50 -8.80 -9.96
C ALA A 91 17.38 -8.52 -10.98
N ASP A 92 16.14 -8.71 -10.58
CA ASP A 92 14.96 -8.56 -11.42
C ASP A 92 13.99 -7.47 -10.90
N ASP A 93 14.52 -6.46 -10.19
CA ASP A 93 13.71 -5.35 -9.70
C ASP A 93 13.15 -4.53 -10.88
N ILE A 94 11.81 -4.45 -10.95
CA ILE A 94 11.05 -3.64 -11.90
C ILE A 94 10.15 -2.61 -11.20
N VAL A 95 10.30 -2.47 -9.88
CA VAL A 95 9.39 -1.69 -9.03
C VAL A 95 10.10 -0.52 -8.36
N ASN A 96 11.20 -0.80 -7.63
CA ASN A 96 11.93 0.20 -6.84
C ASN A 96 13.05 0.86 -7.66
N MET A 97 14.30 0.57 -7.32
CA MET A 97 15.47 1.15 -8.01
C MET A 97 15.57 0.71 -9.48
N GLY A 98 15.03 -0.47 -9.82
CA GLY A 98 14.95 -0.95 -11.18
C GLY A 98 14.07 -0.04 -12.05
N LEU A 99 12.86 0.31 -11.60
CA LEU A 99 12.00 1.25 -12.31
C LEU A 99 12.62 2.65 -12.34
N ALA A 100 13.12 3.14 -11.20
CA ALA A 100 13.77 4.46 -11.14
C ALA A 100 14.91 4.58 -12.15
N LYS A 101 15.64 3.50 -12.42
CA LYS A 101 16.69 3.45 -13.44
C LYS A 101 16.11 3.47 -14.86
N LEU A 102 15.02 2.75 -15.12
CA LEU A 102 14.39 2.65 -16.44
C LEU A 102 13.84 3.99 -16.92
N VAL A 103 13.23 4.75 -16.00
CA VAL A 103 12.59 6.05 -16.32
C VAL A 103 13.45 7.26 -15.89
N ASP A 104 14.71 7.02 -15.51
CA ASP A 104 15.66 8.03 -15.03
C ASP A 104 15.14 8.92 -13.88
N ALA A 105 14.31 8.37 -13.02
CA ALA A 105 13.71 9.12 -11.93
C ALA A 105 14.70 9.37 -10.78
N PRO A 106 14.69 10.58 -10.18
CA PRO A 106 15.28 10.82 -8.87
C PRO A 106 14.48 10.09 -7.79
N VAL A 107 15.15 9.73 -6.70
CA VAL A 107 14.55 8.96 -5.61
C VAL A 107 14.55 9.76 -4.32
N LEU A 108 13.43 9.79 -3.63
CA LEU A 108 13.30 10.20 -2.25
C LEU A 108 13.11 8.93 -1.41
N LEU A 109 14.05 8.66 -0.49
CA LEU A 109 13.96 7.49 0.37
C LEU A 109 13.29 7.87 1.69
N ALA A 110 12.09 7.35 1.92
CA ALA A 110 11.31 7.59 3.12
C ALA A 110 11.55 6.49 4.17
N GLY A 111 11.73 6.89 5.43
CA GLY A 111 11.84 6.00 6.58
C GLY A 111 10.78 6.32 7.62
N ASP A 112 10.18 5.28 8.20
CA ASP A 112 9.18 5.38 9.26
C ASP A 112 9.87 5.41 10.63
N ILE A 113 9.78 6.55 11.35
CA ILE A 113 10.41 6.72 12.66
C ILE A 113 9.57 6.13 13.79
N ASP A 114 8.28 5.96 13.61
CA ASP A 114 7.35 5.50 14.65
C ASP A 114 7.69 4.08 15.12
N ARG A 115 8.25 3.27 14.24
CA ARG A 115 8.72 1.90 14.56
C ARG A 115 10.10 1.85 15.22
N GLY A 116 10.80 2.98 15.32
CA GLY A 116 12.17 3.05 15.81
C GLY A 116 13.22 2.63 14.78
N GLY A 117 14.47 3.00 15.02
CA GLY A 117 15.61 2.59 14.19
C GLY A 117 15.70 3.27 12.81
N VAL A 118 15.00 4.37 12.55
CA VAL A 118 14.92 5.03 11.24
C VAL A 118 16.30 5.38 10.65
N PHE A 119 17.26 5.82 11.47
CA PHE A 119 18.61 6.12 11.00
C PHE A 119 19.33 4.88 10.46
N ALA A 120 19.18 3.74 11.14
CA ALA A 120 19.72 2.47 10.68
C ALA A 120 19.04 2.00 9.40
N GLN A 121 17.73 2.17 9.28
CA GLN A 121 16.97 1.81 8.08
C GLN A 121 17.42 2.65 6.88
N LEU A 122 17.50 3.98 7.00
CA LEU A 122 17.91 4.88 5.92
C LEU A 122 19.36 4.62 5.51
N TYR A 123 20.27 4.59 6.49
CA TYR A 123 21.67 4.32 6.25
C TYR A 123 21.90 2.93 5.65
N GLY A 124 21.32 1.91 6.26
CA GLY A 124 21.46 0.52 5.81
C GLY A 124 20.90 0.30 4.40
N THR A 125 19.75 0.86 4.10
CA THR A 125 19.18 0.83 2.75
C THR A 125 20.13 1.47 1.74
N ALA A 126 20.61 2.68 2.01
CA ALA A 126 21.56 3.37 1.12
C ALA A 126 22.88 2.62 0.96
N ALA A 127 23.37 1.97 2.02
CA ALA A 127 24.62 1.20 2.01
C ALA A 127 24.51 -0.12 1.21
N LEU A 128 23.32 -0.74 1.18
CA LEU A 128 23.06 -1.97 0.42
C LEU A 128 22.87 -1.73 -1.08
N LEU A 129 22.60 -0.50 -1.49
CA LEU A 129 22.47 -0.13 -2.89
C LEU A 129 23.84 0.01 -3.55
N SER A 130 23.90 -0.29 -4.86
CA SER A 130 25.09 0.04 -5.67
C SER A 130 25.31 1.55 -5.74
N ASP A 131 26.53 1.98 -6.07
CA ASP A 131 26.85 3.42 -6.16
C ASP A 131 25.97 4.15 -7.16
N ARG A 132 25.60 3.52 -8.28
CA ARG A 132 24.72 4.08 -9.30
C ARG A 132 23.29 4.26 -8.79
N GLU A 133 22.78 3.33 -8.01
CA GLU A 133 21.45 3.41 -7.41
C GLU A 133 21.43 4.42 -6.27
N ARG A 134 22.44 4.38 -5.39
CA ARG A 134 22.58 5.33 -4.31
C ARG A 134 22.68 6.79 -4.83
N ALA A 135 23.35 7.00 -5.94
CA ALA A 135 23.44 8.32 -6.57
C ALA A 135 22.09 8.86 -7.06
N ARG A 136 21.06 8.01 -7.23
CA ARG A 136 19.70 8.45 -7.54
C ARG A 136 18.96 8.96 -6.33
N ILE A 137 19.34 8.58 -5.12
CA ILE A 137 18.72 9.09 -3.89
C ILE A 137 19.14 10.53 -3.72
N ARG A 138 18.19 11.45 -3.90
CA ARG A 138 18.40 12.89 -3.78
C ARG A 138 18.21 13.39 -2.37
N ALA A 139 17.33 12.75 -1.62
CA ALA A 139 17.13 13.06 -0.21
C ALA A 139 16.47 11.92 0.55
N PHE A 140 16.59 11.99 1.88
CA PHE A 140 15.81 11.22 2.82
C PHE A 140 14.57 11.99 3.27
N ILE A 141 13.50 11.27 3.61
CA ILE A 141 12.33 11.79 4.31
C ILE A 141 12.15 10.96 5.58
N ILE A 142 11.96 11.61 6.71
CA ILE A 142 11.60 10.95 7.96
C ILE A 142 10.10 11.14 8.16
N ASN A 143 9.36 10.03 8.14
CA ASN A 143 7.90 10.04 8.22
C ASN A 143 7.42 9.64 9.63
N LYS A 144 6.20 10.06 9.96
CA LYS A 144 5.47 9.77 11.21
C LYS A 144 6.20 10.24 12.47
N PHE A 145 6.87 11.39 12.41
CA PHE A 145 7.58 11.92 13.55
C PHE A 145 6.63 12.42 14.63
N ARG A 146 6.90 12.02 15.88
CA ARG A 146 6.22 12.50 17.08
C ARG A 146 7.23 13.20 17.99
N GLY A 147 6.88 14.35 18.54
CA GLY A 147 7.67 15.05 19.51
C GLY A 147 8.38 16.30 18.98
N ASP A 148 9.45 16.71 19.67
CA ASP A 148 10.20 17.92 19.36
C ASP A 148 11.27 17.67 18.29
N LYS A 149 11.16 18.40 17.18
CA LYS A 149 12.11 18.31 16.06
C LYS A 149 13.52 18.79 16.44
N GLU A 150 13.67 19.63 17.47
CA GLU A 150 14.97 20.10 17.92
C GLU A 150 15.81 18.93 18.47
N ILE A 151 15.19 17.97 19.13
CA ILE A 151 15.87 16.76 19.64
C ILE A 151 16.37 15.88 18.49
N LEU A 152 15.69 15.92 17.33
CA LEU A 152 16.06 15.11 16.16
C LEU A 152 17.26 15.73 15.38
N LYS A 153 17.39 17.04 15.37
CA LYS A 153 18.39 17.76 14.55
C LYS A 153 19.82 17.22 14.67
N PRO A 154 20.38 16.98 15.87
CA PRO A 154 21.73 16.43 15.98
C PRO A 154 21.86 15.07 15.28
N GLY A 155 20.83 14.23 15.38
CA GLY A 155 20.80 12.93 14.70
C GLY A 155 20.81 13.05 13.18
N LEU A 156 20.14 14.06 12.62
CA LEU A 156 20.17 14.34 11.18
C LEU A 156 21.57 14.70 10.69
N SER A 157 22.29 15.52 11.46
CA SER A 157 23.69 15.89 11.17
C SER A 157 24.60 14.67 11.22
N MET A 158 24.47 13.83 12.25
CA MET A 158 25.22 12.58 12.39
C MET A 158 24.93 11.59 11.25
N LEU A 159 23.70 11.54 10.77
CA LEU A 159 23.34 10.72 9.61
C LEU A 159 24.04 11.24 8.35
N TYR A 160 23.99 12.55 8.11
CA TYR A 160 24.61 13.19 6.96
C TYR A 160 26.13 13.00 6.93
N GLU A 161 26.81 13.08 8.07
CA GLU A 161 28.25 12.80 8.17
C GLU A 161 28.63 11.38 7.72
N ARG A 162 27.75 10.41 7.95
CA ARG A 162 27.97 9.00 7.56
C ARG A 162 27.50 8.68 6.16
N CYS A 163 26.47 9.33 5.71
CA CYS A 163 25.86 9.16 4.42
C CYS A 163 25.45 10.55 3.91
N PRO A 164 26.22 11.16 2.99
CA PRO A 164 26.02 12.55 2.58
C PRO A 164 24.82 12.72 1.65
N ILE A 165 23.66 12.22 2.09
CA ILE A 165 22.36 12.40 1.47
C ILE A 165 21.56 13.31 2.42
N PRO A 166 21.07 14.48 1.96
CA PRO A 166 20.35 15.41 2.82
C PRO A 166 18.99 14.84 3.23
N VAL A 167 18.49 15.26 4.39
CA VAL A 167 17.12 15.05 4.80
C VAL A 167 16.27 16.21 4.29
N ALA A 168 15.38 15.96 3.33
CA ALA A 168 14.52 16.98 2.74
C ALA A 168 13.39 17.42 3.68
N GLY A 169 12.96 16.53 4.56
CA GLY A 169 11.88 16.86 5.49
C GLY A 169 11.65 15.81 6.56
N VAL A 170 11.03 16.29 7.64
CA VAL A 170 10.51 15.49 8.74
C VAL A 170 9.01 15.69 8.79
N VAL A 171 8.27 14.69 8.37
CA VAL A 171 6.80 14.69 8.30
C VAL A 171 6.25 14.31 9.68
N PRO A 172 5.43 15.14 10.30
CA PRO A 172 4.82 14.80 11.58
C PRO A 172 3.87 13.60 11.41
N TYR A 173 3.64 12.90 12.50
CA TYR A 173 2.55 11.95 12.54
C TYR A 173 1.23 12.69 12.35
N MET A 174 0.41 12.18 11.45
CA MET A 174 -0.92 12.70 11.16
C MET A 174 -1.90 11.56 11.24
N ASP A 175 -3.01 11.79 11.92
CA ASP A 175 -4.14 10.89 11.89
C ASP A 175 -4.96 11.24 10.64
N VAL A 176 -4.69 10.52 9.57
CA VAL A 176 -5.39 10.69 8.29
C VAL A 176 -6.28 9.48 8.05
N ASP A 177 -7.51 9.78 7.68
CA ASP A 177 -8.48 8.77 7.33
C ASP A 177 -8.25 8.30 5.89
N LEU A 178 -7.42 7.28 5.75
CA LEU A 178 -7.16 6.62 4.49
C LEU A 178 -7.77 5.22 4.50
N ASP A 179 -8.34 4.83 3.38
CA ASP A 179 -8.79 3.45 3.19
C ASP A 179 -7.62 2.49 3.33
N ASP A 180 -7.84 1.39 4.04
CA ASP A 180 -6.84 0.33 4.14
C ASP A 180 -6.61 -0.35 2.78
N GLU A 181 -5.37 -0.72 2.54
CA GLU A 181 -4.95 -1.26 1.26
C GLU A 181 -5.30 -2.75 1.10
N ASP A 182 -5.23 -3.51 2.20
CA ASP A 182 -5.38 -4.97 2.15
C ASP A 182 -6.17 -5.56 3.34
N SER A 183 -6.40 -6.87 3.26
CA SER A 183 -7.12 -7.65 4.27
C SER A 183 -6.34 -7.89 5.58
N LEU A 184 -5.15 -7.33 5.74
CA LEU A 184 -4.37 -7.34 6.98
C LEU A 184 -4.62 -6.11 7.83
N ALA A 185 -5.51 -5.22 7.40
CA ALA A 185 -5.85 -3.99 8.11
C ALA A 185 -6.33 -4.26 9.55
N ASP A 186 -5.80 -3.48 10.48
CA ASP A 186 -6.10 -3.61 11.92
C ASP A 186 -7.60 -3.50 12.22
N ARG A 187 -8.35 -2.73 11.41
CA ARG A 187 -9.81 -2.59 11.57
C ARG A 187 -10.57 -3.92 11.39
N LEU A 188 -10.08 -4.83 10.56
CA LEU A 188 -10.69 -6.16 10.37
C LEU A 188 -10.56 -7.06 11.62
N TRP A 189 -9.72 -6.66 12.57
CA TRP A 189 -9.48 -7.34 13.82
C TRP A 189 -10.04 -6.57 15.04
N ALA A 190 -10.60 -5.37 14.78
CA ALA A 190 -11.21 -4.57 15.83
C ALA A 190 -12.42 -5.32 16.40
N LYS A 191 -12.42 -5.49 17.74
CA LYS A 191 -13.53 -6.10 18.44
C LYS A 191 -14.68 -5.11 18.55
N ASP A 192 -15.90 -5.65 18.64
CA ASP A 192 -17.08 -4.85 18.97
C ASP A 192 -16.90 -4.09 20.28
N THR A 193 -16.94 -2.77 20.19
CA THR A 193 -16.81 -1.86 21.33
C THR A 193 -18.14 -1.24 21.74
N ALA A 194 -19.23 -1.49 21.03
CA ALA A 194 -20.52 -0.80 21.13
C ALA A 194 -20.42 0.75 20.99
N MET A 195 -19.30 1.22 20.43
CA MET A 195 -19.03 2.62 20.20
C MET A 195 -18.91 2.88 18.70
N ASP A 196 -19.36 4.05 18.27
CA ASP A 196 -19.07 4.52 16.92
C ASP A 196 -17.58 4.90 16.78
N ARG A 197 -17.15 5.19 15.55
CA ARG A 197 -15.78 5.60 15.23
C ARG A 197 -15.28 6.80 16.07
N ASN A 198 -16.20 7.65 16.53
CA ASN A 198 -15.88 8.84 17.34
C ASN A 198 -15.88 8.55 18.85
N GLY A 199 -15.98 7.28 19.27
CA GLY A 199 -16.04 6.88 20.67
C GLY A 199 -17.36 7.23 21.36
N ARG A 200 -18.44 7.42 20.61
CA ARG A 200 -19.78 7.67 21.15
C ARG A 200 -20.56 6.36 21.17
N LYS A 201 -21.45 6.23 22.14
CA LYS A 201 -22.33 5.05 22.23
C LYS A 201 -23.16 4.93 20.94
N ALA A 202 -23.02 3.80 20.26
CA ALA A 202 -23.76 3.51 19.06
C ALA A 202 -25.24 3.21 19.38
N PHE A 203 -26.13 3.65 18.49
CA PHE A 203 -27.55 3.26 18.51
C PHE A 203 -27.81 2.04 17.62
N ALA A 204 -26.92 1.74 16.68
CA ALA A 204 -26.98 0.57 15.82
C ALA A 204 -25.61 -0.10 15.75
N ARG A 205 -25.60 -1.44 15.82
CA ARG A 205 -24.43 -2.29 15.75
C ARG A 205 -24.52 -3.16 14.50
N ILE A 206 -23.58 -3.03 13.61
CA ILE A 206 -23.54 -3.76 12.34
C ILE A 206 -22.36 -4.74 12.37
N ALA A 207 -22.65 -6.02 12.27
CA ALA A 207 -21.63 -7.05 12.11
C ALA A 207 -21.47 -7.43 10.64
N VAL A 208 -20.27 -7.34 10.12
CA VAL A 208 -19.91 -7.87 8.80
C VAL A 208 -19.22 -9.21 9.02
N VAL A 209 -19.72 -10.28 8.40
CA VAL A 209 -19.07 -11.58 8.50
C VAL A 209 -17.74 -11.54 7.78
N ARG A 210 -16.66 -11.77 8.53
CA ARG A 210 -15.31 -11.77 7.99
C ARG A 210 -15.00 -13.10 7.30
N LEU A 211 -15.19 -13.13 6.01
CA LEU A 211 -14.84 -14.30 5.20
C LEU A 211 -13.31 -14.37 5.01
N PRO A 212 -12.73 -15.57 4.90
CA PRO A 212 -11.33 -15.72 4.53
C PRO A 212 -11.05 -14.98 3.22
N ARG A 213 -9.99 -14.13 3.22
CA ARG A 213 -9.56 -13.36 2.04
C ARG A 213 -10.58 -12.33 1.54
N ILE A 214 -11.38 -11.76 2.44
CA ILE A 214 -12.24 -10.63 2.10
C ILE A 214 -11.40 -9.52 1.44
N SER A 215 -11.76 -9.07 0.25
CA SER A 215 -10.98 -8.09 -0.52
C SER A 215 -11.63 -6.72 -0.59
N ASN A 216 -12.94 -6.65 -0.59
CA ASN A 216 -13.68 -5.40 -0.77
C ASN A 216 -14.31 -4.92 0.55
N PHE A 217 -13.59 -5.05 1.64
CA PHE A 217 -14.06 -4.63 2.97
C PHE A 217 -14.27 -3.10 3.05
N THR A 218 -13.62 -2.32 2.20
CA THR A 218 -13.82 -0.87 2.11
C THR A 218 -15.21 -0.46 1.63
N ASP A 219 -16.00 -1.38 1.04
CA ASP A 219 -17.40 -1.12 0.67
C ASP A 219 -18.26 -0.79 1.90
N PHE A 220 -17.84 -1.21 3.09
CA PHE A 220 -18.53 -0.95 4.35
C PHE A 220 -18.10 0.35 5.04
N ASN A 221 -17.08 1.05 4.52
CA ASN A 221 -16.60 2.30 5.10
C ASN A 221 -17.71 3.36 5.19
N ALA A 222 -18.61 3.41 4.21
CA ALA A 222 -19.73 4.34 4.23
C ALA A 222 -20.65 4.13 5.46
N LEU A 223 -20.83 2.88 5.91
CA LEU A 223 -21.57 2.55 7.11
C LEU A 223 -20.81 2.87 8.39
N GLU A 224 -19.50 2.58 8.40
CA GLU A 224 -18.61 2.89 9.53
C GLU A 224 -18.54 4.39 9.83
N HIS A 225 -18.66 5.23 8.79
CA HIS A 225 -18.62 6.68 8.93
C HIS A 225 -19.96 7.31 9.40
N LEU A 226 -21.04 6.53 9.46
CA LEU A 226 -22.32 7.04 9.95
C LEU A 226 -22.25 7.31 11.46
N PRO A 227 -22.60 8.52 11.91
CA PRO A 227 -22.64 8.83 13.33
C PRO A 227 -23.60 7.90 14.08
N GLY A 228 -23.13 7.33 15.19
CA GLY A 228 -23.91 6.42 16.03
C GLY A 228 -24.05 5.00 15.49
N VAL A 229 -23.29 4.63 14.47
CA VAL A 229 -23.17 3.26 13.98
C VAL A 229 -21.83 2.67 14.46
N ALA A 230 -21.88 1.53 15.11
CA ALA A 230 -20.70 0.70 15.40
C ALA A 230 -20.63 -0.44 14.39
N LEU A 231 -19.65 -0.40 13.50
CA LEU A 231 -19.39 -1.48 12.54
C LEU A 231 -18.19 -2.29 13.02
N TYR A 232 -18.30 -3.62 12.97
CA TYR A 232 -17.23 -4.53 13.31
C TYR A 232 -17.27 -5.78 12.43
N TYR A 233 -16.13 -6.48 12.36
CA TYR A 233 -15.99 -7.71 11.59
C TYR A 233 -16.02 -8.91 12.53
N ALA A 234 -16.91 -9.87 12.25
CA ALA A 234 -17.13 -11.07 13.06
C ALA A 234 -16.64 -12.31 12.30
N ASP A 235 -15.85 -13.14 12.98
CA ASP A 235 -15.39 -14.44 12.44
C ASP A 235 -15.98 -15.64 13.19
N ARG A 236 -16.75 -15.39 14.26
CA ARG A 236 -17.40 -16.42 15.07
C ARG A 236 -18.89 -16.13 15.23
N PRO A 237 -19.74 -17.16 15.24
CA PRO A 237 -21.20 -17.01 15.38
C PRO A 237 -21.61 -16.24 16.66
N GLU A 238 -20.87 -16.42 17.75
CA GLU A 238 -21.16 -15.77 19.03
C GLU A 238 -21.08 -14.25 18.95
N GLU A 239 -20.21 -13.74 18.08
CA GLU A 239 -20.00 -12.30 17.89
C GLU A 239 -21.17 -11.63 17.15
N LEU A 240 -22.02 -12.42 16.48
CA LEU A 240 -23.18 -11.92 15.75
C LEU A 240 -24.39 -11.65 16.67
N SER A 241 -24.42 -12.25 17.86
CA SER A 241 -25.58 -12.21 18.76
C SER A 241 -25.92 -10.80 19.26
N ALA A 242 -24.96 -9.91 19.24
CA ALA A 242 -25.10 -8.55 19.72
C ALA A 242 -25.34 -7.52 18.61
N ALA A 243 -25.40 -7.96 17.36
CA ALA A 243 -25.62 -7.10 16.19
C ALA A 243 -27.11 -6.84 15.96
N ASP A 244 -27.45 -5.60 15.62
CA ASP A 244 -28.77 -5.24 15.13
C ASP A 244 -28.93 -5.60 13.66
N LEU A 245 -27.82 -5.62 12.89
CA LEU A 245 -27.77 -6.01 11.47
C LEU A 245 -26.53 -6.87 11.23
N VAL A 246 -26.71 -7.97 10.51
CA VAL A 246 -25.62 -8.82 10.05
C VAL A 246 -25.51 -8.73 8.52
N ILE A 247 -24.31 -8.42 8.03
CA ILE A 247 -24.00 -8.39 6.60
C ILE A 247 -23.17 -9.62 6.25
N LEU A 248 -23.68 -10.41 5.32
CA LEU A 248 -22.93 -11.49 4.67
C LEU A 248 -22.33 -10.89 3.39
N PRO A 249 -21.02 -10.57 3.35
CA PRO A 249 -20.43 -9.97 2.18
C PRO A 249 -20.50 -10.96 1.02
N GLY A 250 -21.06 -10.49 -0.09
CA GLY A 250 -21.13 -11.24 -1.32
C GLY A 250 -19.78 -11.28 -2.03
N CYS A 251 -19.69 -12.16 -3.01
CA CYS A 251 -18.54 -12.23 -3.88
C CYS A 251 -18.72 -11.40 -5.14
N LEU A 252 -17.66 -10.81 -5.61
CA LEU A 252 -17.64 -10.24 -6.95
C LEU A 252 -17.63 -11.34 -8.00
N LEU A 253 -18.28 -11.06 -9.10
CA LEU A 253 -18.70 -11.92 -10.21
C LEU A 253 -17.67 -12.92 -10.78
N TYR A 254 -16.41 -12.80 -10.44
CA TYR A 254 -15.33 -13.63 -11.01
C TYR A 254 -14.73 -14.65 -10.04
N THR A 255 -15.16 -14.71 -8.81
CA THR A 255 -14.53 -15.58 -7.81
C THR A 255 -15.46 -16.54 -7.13
N SER A 256 -16.77 -16.44 -7.37
CA SER A 256 -17.75 -17.40 -6.87
C SER A 256 -19.00 -17.35 -7.71
N ASP A 257 -18.89 -17.74 -8.94
CA ASP A 257 -20.10 -18.13 -9.66
C ASP A 257 -20.55 -19.49 -9.17
N ALA A 258 -21.10 -19.50 -7.95
CA ALA A 258 -21.82 -20.66 -7.43
C ALA A 258 -23.15 -20.86 -8.18
N ALA A 259 -23.42 -20.06 -9.20
CA ALA A 259 -24.61 -20.18 -10.06
C ALA A 259 -24.32 -20.92 -11.35
N ASP A 260 -23.06 -21.25 -11.64
CA ASP A 260 -22.68 -22.01 -12.85
C ASP A 260 -22.27 -23.46 -12.58
N ASP A 261 -22.50 -23.99 -11.35
CA ASP A 261 -22.36 -25.41 -11.01
C ASP A 261 -23.74 -26.13 -10.99
#